data_b58aec94ad8affa32d3bcab34d45737f
#
_entry.id   b58aec94ad8affa32d3bcab34d45737f
#
_cell.length_a   1.000
_cell.length_b   1.000
_cell.length_c   1.000
_cell.angle_alpha   90.00
_cell.angle_beta   90.00
_cell.angle_gamma   90.00
#
_symmetry.space_group_name_H-M   'P 1'
#
loop_
_entity.id
_entity.type
_entity.pdbx_description
1 polymer ?
#
loop_
_entity_poly.entity_id
_entity_poly.type
_entity_poly.pdbx_seq_one_letter_code
_entity_poly.pdbx_strand_id
1 'polypeptide(L)'
;EFLGKAETTPWPELCRELARLGMIEPEALPLIERIWAFGVLIANQDMHPGNLSFLRTSRFEVKFPPAEPLQLAPVYDMLPMAYAPARAGDRRQADSLAKVQLTPRIGKAVWLETYQLAQNFWQQLSQDSRLSDEFRAIASASQLYLQQQILPALQRMAE
;
A
#
# COMPACT_ATOMS: atom_id res chain seq x y z
N GLU A 1 -22.05 13.30 3.42
CA GLU A 1 -21.66 12.83 2.05
C GLU A 1 -20.16 12.70 1.85
N PHE A 2 -19.33 13.54 2.52
CA PHE A 2 -17.87 13.52 2.35
C PHE A 2 -17.21 12.30 3.02
N LEU A 3 -17.70 11.86 4.17
CA LEU A 3 -17.14 10.71 4.93
C LEU A 3 -17.32 9.37 4.21
N GLY A 4 -18.44 9.12 3.55
CA GLY A 4 -18.69 7.85 2.86
C GLY A 4 -17.87 7.64 1.58
N LYS A 5 -17.36 8.71 0.95
CA LYS A 5 -16.44 8.61 -0.20
C LYS A 5 -14.99 8.44 0.22
N ALA A 6 -14.62 8.92 1.42
CA ALA A 6 -13.25 8.82 1.91
C ALA A 6 -12.84 7.37 2.23
N GLU A 7 -13.77 6.53 2.67
CA GLU A 7 -13.48 5.13 3.03
C GLU A 7 -13.00 4.25 1.87
N THR A 8 -13.36 4.62 0.63
CA THR A 8 -12.97 3.88 -0.58
C THR A 8 -11.95 4.60 -1.46
N THR A 9 -11.55 5.83 -1.06
CA THR A 9 -10.62 6.63 -1.87
C THR A 9 -9.18 6.17 -1.64
N PRO A 10 -8.42 5.82 -2.71
CA PRO A 10 -7.01 5.47 -2.58
C PRO A 10 -6.19 6.59 -1.90
N TRP A 11 -5.23 6.21 -1.06
CA TRP A 11 -4.39 7.15 -0.32
C TRP A 11 -3.77 8.26 -1.18
N PRO A 12 -3.20 7.98 -2.38
CA PRO A 12 -2.64 9.03 -3.21
C PRO A 12 -3.65 10.09 -3.64
N GLU A 13 -4.90 9.70 -3.90
CA GLU A 13 -5.96 10.65 -4.28
C GLU A 13 -6.39 11.52 -3.10
N LEU A 14 -6.65 10.87 -1.97
CA LEU A 14 -7.00 11.55 -0.73
C LEU A 14 -5.91 12.56 -0.33
N CYS A 15 -4.65 12.14 -0.38
CA CYS A 15 -3.53 12.98 0.05
C CYS A 15 -3.24 14.13 -0.92
N ARG A 16 -3.45 13.97 -2.22
CA ARG A 16 -3.38 15.09 -3.17
C ARG A 16 -4.41 16.16 -2.82
N GLU A 17 -5.62 15.76 -2.45
CA GLU A 17 -6.64 16.71 -2.02
C GLU A 17 -6.29 17.36 -0.68
N LEU A 18 -5.78 16.62 0.30
CA LEU A 18 -5.29 17.17 1.56
C LEU A 18 -4.14 18.17 1.36
N ALA A 19 -3.21 17.89 0.45
CA ALA A 19 -2.12 18.81 0.09
C ALA A 19 -2.66 20.07 -0.60
N ARG A 20 -3.63 19.93 -1.52
CA ARG A 20 -4.30 21.06 -2.18
C ARG A 20 -5.00 21.99 -1.18
N LEU A 21 -5.52 21.43 -0.10
CA LEU A 21 -6.16 22.17 0.99
C LEU A 21 -5.15 22.72 2.02
N GLY A 22 -3.85 22.52 1.82
CA GLY A 22 -2.80 22.95 2.76
C GLY A 22 -2.80 22.18 4.08
N MET A 23 -3.42 21.00 4.15
CA MET A 23 -3.52 20.22 5.36
C MET A 23 -2.29 19.33 5.61
N ILE A 24 -1.61 18.93 4.56
CA ILE A 24 -0.35 18.16 4.61
C ILE A 24 0.68 18.83 3.69
N GLU A 25 1.97 18.54 3.94
CA GLU A 25 3.05 19.00 3.08
C GLU A 25 3.00 18.26 1.72
N PRO A 26 3.05 18.99 0.58
CA PRO A 26 3.05 18.37 -0.75
C PRO A 26 4.24 17.41 -0.95
N GLU A 27 5.34 17.64 -0.26
CA GLU A 27 6.56 16.81 -0.28
C GLU A 27 6.34 15.39 0.27
N ALA A 28 5.26 15.18 1.03
CA ALA A 28 4.86 13.86 1.51
C ALA A 28 4.27 12.97 0.39
N LEU A 29 3.73 13.56 -0.68
CA LEU A 29 3.02 12.82 -1.74
C LEU A 29 3.85 11.73 -2.42
N PRO A 30 5.11 11.96 -2.82
CA PRO A 30 5.92 10.90 -3.43
C PRO A 30 6.13 9.69 -2.51
N LEU A 31 6.28 9.91 -1.22
CA LEU A 31 6.41 8.83 -0.24
C LEU A 31 5.09 8.06 -0.08
N ILE A 32 3.97 8.76 -0.01
CA ILE A 32 2.63 8.16 0.09
C ILE A 32 2.34 7.29 -1.14
N GLU A 33 2.70 7.75 -2.35
CA GLU A 33 2.55 6.98 -3.59
C GLU A 33 3.38 5.69 -3.57
N ARG A 34 4.63 5.74 -3.10
CA ARG A 34 5.50 4.56 -2.94
C ARG A 34 4.93 3.57 -1.93
N ILE A 35 4.51 4.05 -0.76
CA ILE A 35 3.94 3.20 0.29
C ILE A 35 2.69 2.51 -0.21
N TRP A 36 1.81 3.24 -0.89
CA TRP A 36 0.58 2.69 -1.43
C TRP A 36 0.86 1.68 -2.55
N ALA A 37 1.75 1.99 -3.48
CA ALA A 37 2.16 1.07 -4.55
C ALA A 37 2.80 -0.21 -3.99
N PHE A 38 3.64 -0.08 -2.95
CA PHE A 38 4.20 -1.24 -2.26
C PHE A 38 3.10 -2.10 -1.64
N GLY A 39 2.14 -1.51 -0.91
CA GLY A 39 1.01 -2.24 -0.34
C GLY A 39 0.20 -3.01 -1.38
N VAL A 40 -0.06 -2.40 -2.55
CA VAL A 40 -0.72 -3.07 -3.67
C VAL A 40 0.09 -4.29 -4.13
N LEU A 41 1.41 -4.17 -4.29
CA LEU A 41 2.29 -5.24 -4.79
C LEU A 41 2.48 -6.38 -3.77
N ILE A 42 2.33 -6.11 -2.49
CA ILE A 42 2.34 -7.16 -1.45
C ILE A 42 0.94 -7.72 -1.15
N ALA A 43 -0.07 -7.37 -1.95
CA ALA A 43 -1.46 -7.80 -1.77
C ALA A 43 -2.08 -7.37 -0.42
N ASN A 44 -1.74 -6.17 0.05
CA ASN A 44 -2.44 -5.54 1.17
C ASN A 44 -3.82 -5.05 0.69
N GLN A 45 -4.87 -5.73 1.07
CA GLN A 45 -6.25 -5.39 0.72
C GLN A 45 -6.94 -4.53 1.79
N ASP A 46 -6.21 -4.13 2.83
CA ASP A 46 -6.74 -3.36 3.96
C ASP A 46 -6.17 -1.93 4.02
N MET A 47 -5.88 -1.34 2.85
CA MET A 47 -5.35 0.01 2.74
C MET A 47 -6.47 1.07 2.73
N HIS A 48 -7.28 1.09 3.78
CA HIS A 48 -8.26 2.14 3.98
C HIS A 48 -7.64 3.40 4.63
N PRO A 49 -8.29 4.58 4.55
CA PRO A 49 -7.74 5.81 5.11
C PRO A 49 -7.44 5.78 6.61
N GLY A 50 -8.07 4.89 7.38
CA GLY A 50 -7.80 4.70 8.81
C GLY A 50 -6.41 4.12 9.11
N ASN A 51 -5.74 3.51 8.12
CA ASN A 51 -4.37 3.01 8.22
C ASN A 51 -3.33 4.04 7.75
N LEU A 52 -3.75 5.29 7.53
CA LEU A 52 -2.89 6.41 7.20
C LEU A 52 -3.01 7.48 8.28
N SER A 53 -1.91 7.88 8.88
CA SER A 53 -1.89 8.83 9.99
C SER A 53 -0.94 9.99 9.73
N PHE A 54 -1.26 11.13 10.35
CA PHE A 54 -0.46 12.33 10.26
C PHE A 54 -0.19 12.88 11.66
N LEU A 55 1.00 13.44 11.83
CA LEU A 55 1.47 14.04 13.07
C LEU A 55 1.37 15.56 13.00
N ARG A 56 1.02 16.16 14.12
CA ARG A 56 1.12 17.60 14.30
C ARG A 56 2.52 17.97 14.76
N THR A 57 3.06 19.04 14.21
CA THR A 57 4.34 19.63 14.65
C THR A 57 4.17 20.46 15.91
N SER A 58 3.01 21.10 16.09
CA SER A 58 2.69 21.90 17.28
C SER A 58 1.83 21.15 18.29
N ARG A 59 2.25 21.15 19.56
CA ARG A 59 1.54 20.49 20.68
C ARG A 59 0.35 21.28 21.25
N PHE A 60 0.22 22.56 20.91
CA PHE A 60 -0.64 23.47 21.67
C PHE A 60 -1.91 23.98 20.98
N GLU A 61 -2.08 23.79 19.69
CA GLU A 61 -3.26 24.27 18.98
C GLU A 61 -4.10 23.14 18.36
N VAL A 62 -5.33 23.01 18.86
CA VAL A 62 -6.35 22.15 18.24
C VAL A 62 -7.24 23.02 17.37
N LYS A 63 -6.68 23.58 16.28
CA LYS A 63 -7.45 24.29 15.25
C LYS A 63 -7.61 23.41 14.01
N PHE A 64 -8.73 23.56 13.35
CA PHE A 64 -9.00 22.94 12.06
C PHE A 64 -9.46 24.07 11.10
N PRO A 65 -8.82 24.26 9.93
CA PRO A 65 -7.63 23.54 9.47
C PRO A 65 -6.41 23.79 10.36
N PRO A 66 -5.38 22.89 10.35
CA PRO A 66 -4.17 23.06 11.15
C PRO A 66 -3.45 24.34 10.72
N ALA A 67 -2.82 25.05 11.69
CA ALA A 67 -2.06 26.28 11.40
C ALA A 67 -0.79 26.00 10.56
N GLU A 68 -0.24 24.78 10.70
CA GLU A 68 0.89 24.26 9.91
C GLU A 68 0.50 22.93 9.28
N PRO A 69 0.99 22.62 8.05
CA PRO A 69 0.73 21.33 7.43
C PRO A 69 1.15 20.16 8.32
N LEU A 70 0.36 19.10 8.30
CA LEU A 70 0.65 17.88 9.05
C LEU A 70 1.72 17.06 8.34
N GLN A 71 2.56 16.38 9.13
CA GLN A 71 3.59 15.48 8.63
C GLN A 71 3.08 14.04 8.57
N LEU A 72 3.51 13.29 7.56
CA LEU A 72 3.18 11.87 7.47
C LEU A 72 3.76 11.12 8.69
N ALA A 73 2.91 10.37 9.38
CA ALA A 73 3.35 9.47 10.45
C ALA A 73 4.08 8.24 9.89
N PRO A 74 4.90 7.55 10.69
CA PRO A 74 5.44 6.26 10.30
C PRO A 74 4.32 5.29 9.87
N VAL A 75 4.61 4.51 8.82
CA VAL A 75 3.66 3.53 8.29
C VAL A 75 3.48 2.37 9.25
N TYR A 76 2.27 1.92 9.40
CA TYR A 76 1.90 0.75 10.20
C TYR A 76 0.93 -0.13 9.41
N ASP A 77 0.70 -1.34 9.89
CA ASP A 77 -0.27 -2.32 9.34
C ASP A 77 -0.08 -2.65 7.85
N MET A 78 1.19 -2.63 7.40
CA MET A 78 1.56 -2.93 6.03
C MET A 78 1.81 -4.44 5.87
N LEU A 79 0.72 -5.21 5.82
CA LEU A 79 0.71 -6.66 5.77
C LEU A 79 0.06 -7.19 4.50
N PRO A 80 0.41 -8.40 4.03
CA PRO A 80 -0.22 -9.03 2.87
C PRO A 80 -1.62 -9.59 3.23
N MET A 81 -2.56 -8.68 3.49
CA MET A 81 -3.89 -8.97 4.06
C MET A 81 -4.77 -9.88 3.19
N ALA A 82 -4.49 -9.98 1.88
CA ALA A 82 -5.16 -10.96 1.02
C ALA A 82 -4.97 -12.41 1.51
N TYR A 83 -3.91 -12.66 2.26
CA TYR A 83 -3.56 -13.99 2.79
C TYR A 83 -3.73 -14.08 4.31
N ALA A 84 -4.36 -13.09 4.94
CA ALA A 84 -4.67 -13.17 6.37
C ALA A 84 -5.56 -14.39 6.66
N PRO A 85 -5.41 -15.04 7.84
CA PRO A 85 -6.27 -16.14 8.23
C PRO A 85 -7.75 -15.74 8.16
N ALA A 86 -8.58 -16.60 7.60
CA ALA A 86 -10.01 -16.39 7.58
C ALA A 86 -10.58 -16.38 8.99
N ARG A 87 -11.59 -15.57 9.27
CA ARG A 87 -12.36 -15.68 10.50
C ARG A 87 -12.99 -17.09 10.56
N ALA A 88 -13.16 -17.61 11.78
CA ALA A 88 -13.67 -18.97 12.00
C ALA A 88 -14.95 -19.24 11.16
N GLY A 89 -14.87 -20.21 10.25
CA GLY A 89 -15.95 -20.59 9.35
C GLY A 89 -15.77 -20.22 7.87
N ASP A 90 -14.83 -19.33 7.54
CA ASP A 90 -14.56 -18.93 6.15
C ASP A 90 -13.34 -19.67 5.62
N ARG A 91 -13.56 -20.63 4.72
CA ARG A 91 -12.46 -21.24 3.95
C ARG A 91 -12.09 -20.27 2.83
N ARG A 92 -11.13 -19.38 3.06
CA ARG A 92 -10.48 -18.72 1.93
C ARG A 92 -9.75 -19.80 1.13
N GLN A 93 -10.11 -19.90 -0.14
CA GLN A 93 -9.38 -20.76 -1.06
C GLN A 93 -7.95 -20.22 -1.16
N ALA A 94 -7.00 -20.93 -0.54
CA ALA A 94 -5.56 -20.71 -0.69
C ALA A 94 -5.07 -20.91 -2.15
N ASP A 95 -5.97 -21.30 -3.05
CA ASP A 95 -5.64 -21.78 -4.39
C ASP A 95 -5.49 -20.66 -5.45
N SER A 96 -5.74 -19.39 -5.12
CA SER A 96 -5.55 -18.31 -6.08
C SER A 96 -4.74 -17.16 -5.48
N LEU A 97 -3.68 -16.75 -6.19
CA LEU A 97 -2.92 -15.56 -5.84
C LEU A 97 -3.80 -14.31 -5.98
N ALA A 98 -3.66 -13.39 -5.04
CA ALA A 98 -4.34 -12.12 -5.09
C ALA A 98 -3.91 -11.33 -6.33
N LYS A 99 -4.89 -10.85 -7.10
CA LYS A 99 -4.63 -10.07 -8.31
C LYS A 99 -4.19 -8.66 -7.94
N VAL A 100 -3.03 -8.26 -8.44
CA VAL A 100 -2.52 -6.90 -8.34
C VAL A 100 -3.12 -6.05 -9.46
N GLN A 101 -3.69 -4.90 -9.09
CA GLN A 101 -4.24 -3.94 -10.04
C GLN A 101 -3.36 -2.70 -10.10
N LEU A 102 -2.69 -2.50 -11.23
CA LEU A 102 -1.89 -1.31 -11.47
C LEU A 102 -2.81 -0.15 -11.87
N THR A 103 -2.65 0.99 -11.22
CA THR A 103 -3.36 2.21 -11.60
C THR A 103 -2.45 3.14 -12.40
N PRO A 104 -2.92 3.75 -13.51
CA PRO A 104 -2.16 4.72 -14.27
C PRO A 104 -1.96 6.06 -13.53
N ARG A 105 -2.63 6.24 -12.37
CA ARG A 105 -2.49 7.45 -11.54
C ARG A 105 -1.19 7.52 -10.75
N ILE A 106 -0.45 6.41 -10.71
CA ILE A 106 0.90 6.32 -10.16
C ILE A 106 1.87 6.16 -11.32
N GLY A 107 2.91 6.97 -11.34
CA GLY A 107 3.91 6.96 -12.39
C GLY A 107 4.67 5.63 -12.48
N LYS A 108 5.05 5.25 -13.69
CA LYS A 108 5.81 4.02 -13.98
C LYS A 108 7.08 3.90 -13.13
N ALA A 109 7.80 5.01 -12.92
CA ALA A 109 9.03 5.01 -12.12
C ALA A 109 8.77 4.57 -10.67
N VAL A 110 7.68 5.04 -10.05
CA VAL A 110 7.28 4.65 -8.69
C VAL A 110 6.94 3.16 -8.64
N TRP A 111 6.19 2.66 -9.63
CA TRP A 111 5.88 1.24 -9.73
C TRP A 111 7.13 0.37 -9.87
N LEU A 112 8.10 0.76 -10.70
CA LEU A 112 9.34 0.00 -10.89
C LEU A 112 10.21 -0.01 -9.63
N GLU A 113 10.32 1.12 -8.93
CA GLU A 113 11.04 1.21 -7.66
C GLU A 113 10.39 0.29 -6.61
N THR A 114 9.08 0.39 -6.45
CA THR A 114 8.35 -0.41 -5.46
C THR A 114 8.25 -1.89 -5.83
N TYR A 115 8.30 -2.23 -7.12
CA TYR A 115 8.42 -3.61 -7.58
C TYR A 115 9.67 -4.29 -7.02
N GLN A 116 10.82 -3.63 -7.03
CA GLN A 116 12.05 -4.19 -6.47
C GLN A 116 11.91 -4.46 -4.96
N LEU A 117 11.29 -3.53 -4.24
CA LEU A 117 11.01 -3.69 -2.81
C LEU A 117 10.07 -4.88 -2.54
N ALA A 118 9.01 -5.01 -3.33
CA ALA A 118 8.04 -6.10 -3.20
C ALA A 118 8.67 -7.46 -3.57
N GLN A 119 9.55 -7.53 -4.57
CA GLN A 119 10.32 -8.72 -4.90
C GLN A 119 11.19 -9.17 -3.71
N ASN A 120 11.93 -8.26 -3.12
CA ASN A 120 12.75 -8.53 -1.94
C ASN A 120 11.91 -8.97 -0.74
N PHE A 121 10.76 -8.32 -0.50
CA PHE A 121 9.83 -8.69 0.54
C PHE A 121 9.36 -10.14 0.42
N TRP A 122 8.83 -10.52 -0.75
CA TRP A 122 8.36 -11.88 -0.99
C TRP A 122 9.48 -12.91 -0.93
N GLN A 123 10.68 -12.57 -1.44
CA GLN A 123 11.84 -13.44 -1.36
C GLN A 123 12.23 -13.72 0.10
N GLN A 124 12.31 -12.68 0.94
CA GLN A 124 12.64 -12.84 2.36
C GLN A 124 11.60 -13.71 3.09
N LEU A 125 10.31 -13.47 2.83
CA LEU A 125 9.24 -14.29 3.45
C LEU A 125 9.29 -15.75 2.99
N SER A 126 9.64 -16.03 1.75
CA SER A 126 9.75 -17.40 1.23
C SER A 126 10.87 -18.20 1.90
N GLN A 127 11.88 -17.51 2.45
CA GLN A 127 13.06 -18.11 3.08
C GLN A 127 13.00 -18.07 4.62
N ASP A 128 12.02 -17.38 5.21
CA ASP A 128 11.94 -17.23 6.66
C ASP A 128 11.39 -18.49 7.33
N SER A 129 12.26 -19.22 8.04
CA SER A 129 11.91 -20.46 8.73
C SER A 129 10.92 -20.28 9.90
N ARG A 130 10.64 -19.07 10.33
CA ARG A 130 9.65 -18.75 11.37
C ARG A 130 8.22 -18.81 10.82
N LEU A 131 8.05 -18.77 9.50
CA LEU A 131 6.76 -18.83 8.81
C LEU A 131 6.40 -20.30 8.49
N SER A 132 5.10 -20.58 8.40
CA SER A 132 4.62 -21.89 7.97
C SER A 132 5.05 -22.21 6.53
N ASP A 133 5.18 -23.50 6.22
CA ASP A 133 5.50 -23.97 4.86
C ASP A 133 4.47 -23.48 3.84
N GLU A 134 3.20 -23.46 4.22
CA GLU A 134 2.10 -22.96 3.40
C GLU A 134 2.29 -21.48 3.05
N PHE A 135 2.60 -20.63 4.04
CA PHE A 135 2.80 -19.21 3.77
C PHE A 135 4.09 -18.94 2.96
N ARG A 136 5.16 -19.71 3.20
CA ARG A 136 6.38 -19.65 2.39
C ARG A 136 6.12 -20.03 0.93
N ALA A 137 5.26 -21.00 0.68
CA ALA A 137 4.84 -21.36 -0.67
C ALA A 137 4.04 -20.22 -1.34
N ILE A 138 3.12 -19.57 -0.61
CA ILE A 138 2.41 -18.38 -1.08
C ILE A 138 3.41 -17.25 -1.43
N ALA A 139 4.38 -17.01 -0.57
CA ALA A 139 5.40 -15.97 -0.81
C ALA A 139 6.22 -16.25 -2.08
N SER A 140 6.65 -17.50 -2.28
CA SER A 140 7.36 -17.92 -3.50
C SER A 140 6.50 -17.74 -4.76
N ALA A 141 5.23 -18.14 -4.69
CA ALA A 141 4.29 -18.00 -5.80
C ALA A 141 3.97 -16.52 -6.10
N SER A 142 3.84 -15.67 -5.07
CA SER A 142 3.64 -14.23 -5.20
C SER A 142 4.85 -13.55 -5.86
N GLN A 143 6.07 -13.93 -5.47
CA GLN A 143 7.29 -13.44 -6.12
C GLN A 143 7.30 -13.78 -7.62
N LEU A 144 6.99 -15.03 -7.97
CA LEU A 144 6.94 -15.49 -9.36
C LEU A 144 5.84 -14.76 -10.15
N TYR A 145 4.68 -14.54 -9.55
CA TYR A 145 3.58 -13.78 -10.14
C TYR A 145 4.00 -12.34 -10.47
N LEU A 146 4.68 -11.66 -9.57
CA LEU A 146 5.22 -10.32 -9.83
C LEU A 146 6.19 -10.33 -11.02
N GLN A 147 7.07 -11.33 -11.13
CA GLN A 147 8.02 -11.44 -12.24
C GLN A 147 7.33 -11.73 -13.58
N GLN A 148 6.37 -12.63 -13.60
CA GLN A 148 5.78 -13.12 -14.84
C GLN A 148 4.61 -12.26 -15.34
N GLN A 149 3.87 -11.62 -14.45
CA GLN A 149 2.67 -10.88 -14.81
C GLN A 149 2.82 -9.37 -14.63
N ILE A 150 3.39 -8.95 -13.52
CA ILE A 150 3.43 -7.52 -13.17
C ILE A 150 4.59 -6.81 -13.86
N LEU A 151 5.79 -7.35 -13.85
CA LEU A 151 6.94 -6.71 -14.51
C LEU A 151 6.70 -6.47 -16.01
N PRO A 152 6.20 -7.43 -16.82
CA PRO A 152 5.88 -7.17 -18.21
C PRO A 152 4.76 -6.12 -18.40
N ALA A 153 3.78 -6.06 -17.46
CA ALA A 153 2.76 -5.03 -17.48
C ALA A 153 3.34 -3.64 -17.23
N LEU A 154 4.22 -3.51 -16.23
CA LEU A 154 4.93 -2.26 -15.93
C LEU A 154 5.80 -1.78 -17.09
N GLN A 155 6.49 -2.70 -17.78
CA GLN A 155 7.32 -2.35 -18.94
C GLN A 155 6.50 -1.75 -20.09
N ARG A 156 5.23 -2.20 -20.24
CA ARG A 156 4.29 -1.69 -21.27
C ARG A 156 3.54 -0.41 -20.86
N MET A 157 3.60 0.00 -19.59
CA MET A 157 2.99 1.27 -19.17
C MET A 157 3.66 2.44 -19.89
N ALA A 158 2.84 3.42 -20.28
CA ALA A 158 3.34 4.73 -20.72
C ALA A 158 4.08 5.45 -19.57
N GLU A 159 4.99 6.33 -19.92
CA GLU A 159 5.68 7.19 -18.95
C GLU A 159 4.77 8.28 -18.39
#